data_4f617f8955e27fa34d71640d9da0957a
#
_entry.id   4f617f8955e27fa34d71640d9da0957a
#
_cell.length_a   1.000
_cell.length_b   1.000
_cell.length_c   1.000
_cell.angle_alpha   90.00
_cell.angle_beta   90.00
_cell.angle_gamma   90.00
#
_symmetry.space_group_name_H-M   'P 1'
#
loop_
_entity.id
_entity.type
_entity.pdbx_description
1 polymer ?
#
loop_
_entity_poly.entity_id
_entity_poly.type
_entity_poly.pdbx_seq_one_letter_code
_entity_poly.pdbx_strand_id
1 'polypeptide(L)'
;MRIDSGYERFIPAMSRRTIGVSGTHTVALHYRGDHILRGVIYVDMSYGGGQNLTLEPNCGALRIRNSSNRSIRGAYLTRSGSNQWGGNILDGHLQSGTSETISLNPDLWDLKIEDQHYNFYYYSGLKVNLDQTRVLSFNP
;
A
#
# COMPACT_ATOMS: atom_id res chain seq x y z
N MET A 1 -0.28 8.64 7.22
CA MET A 1 -0.98 9.92 7.24
C MET A 1 -0.05 10.99 7.79
N ARG A 2 0.12 12.06 7.07
CA ARG A 2 0.96 13.20 7.48
C ARG A 2 0.04 14.40 7.75
N ILE A 3 0.24 15.04 8.90
CA ILE A 3 -0.42 16.30 9.27
C ILE A 3 0.63 17.41 9.10
N ASP A 4 0.22 18.56 8.59
CA ASP A 4 1.10 19.71 8.29
C ASP A 4 1.94 20.23 9.48
N SER A 5 1.62 19.78 10.68
CA SER A 5 2.40 20.01 11.89
C SER A 5 3.68 19.16 12.00
N GLY A 6 4.02 18.40 10.98
CA GLY A 6 5.22 17.55 10.94
C GLY A 6 5.10 16.22 11.67
N TYR A 7 3.92 15.86 12.13
CA TYR A 7 3.70 14.57 12.78
C TYR A 7 3.22 13.53 11.76
N GLU A 8 3.97 12.46 11.65
CA GLU A 8 3.54 11.26 10.92
C GLU A 8 2.88 10.28 11.88
N ARG A 9 1.70 9.81 11.51
CA ARG A 9 0.96 8.80 12.25
C ARG A 9 0.56 7.67 11.30
N PHE A 10 0.88 6.47 11.71
CA PHE A 10 0.45 5.28 10.99
C PHE A 10 -0.94 4.86 11.48
N ILE A 11 -1.86 4.67 10.55
CA ILE A 11 -3.20 4.14 10.81
C ILE A 11 -3.29 2.79 10.11
N PRO A 12 -3.36 1.69 10.86
CA PRO A 12 -3.58 0.37 10.27
C PRO A 12 -4.89 0.32 9.47
N ALA A 13 -4.94 -0.54 8.48
CA ALA A 13 -6.18 -0.77 7.73
C ALA A 13 -7.33 -1.15 8.67
N MET A 14 -8.54 -0.67 8.37
CA MET A 14 -9.76 -0.92 9.13
C MET A 14 -9.70 -0.49 10.61
N SER A 15 -8.82 0.43 10.97
CA SER A 15 -8.70 0.96 12.32
C SER A 15 -9.17 2.41 12.39
N ARG A 16 -9.54 2.83 13.59
CA ARG A 16 -9.90 4.23 13.90
C ARG A 16 -8.81 4.85 14.75
N ARG A 17 -8.44 6.07 14.43
CA ARG A 17 -7.52 6.86 15.25
C ARG A 17 -8.08 8.26 15.46
N THR A 18 -8.08 8.73 16.68
CA THR A 18 -8.44 10.11 17.01
C THR A 18 -7.16 10.91 17.13
N ILE A 19 -7.10 12.04 16.44
CA ILE A 19 -5.98 12.96 16.46
C ILE A 19 -6.52 14.32 16.87
N GLY A 20 -5.97 14.88 17.95
CA GLY A 20 -6.30 16.24 18.37
C GLY A 20 -5.54 17.25 17.52
N VAL A 21 -6.25 18.12 16.83
CA VAL A 21 -5.72 19.25 16.07
C VAL A 21 -6.58 20.47 16.32
N SER A 22 -5.98 21.65 16.26
CA SER A 22 -6.67 22.93 16.37
C SER A 22 -6.35 23.81 15.16
N GLY A 23 -7.32 24.61 14.71
CA GLY A 23 -7.17 25.45 13.53
C GLY A 23 -7.43 24.73 12.22
N THR A 24 -7.00 25.34 11.12
CA THR A 24 -7.12 24.77 9.79
C THR A 24 -5.87 23.96 9.44
N HIS A 25 -6.06 22.71 9.06
CA HIS A 25 -4.97 21.79 8.72
C HIS A 25 -5.19 21.12 7.37
N THR A 26 -4.08 20.91 6.68
CA THR A 26 -4.04 20.05 5.51
C THR A 26 -3.59 18.66 5.96
N VAL A 27 -4.44 17.67 5.76
CA VAL A 27 -4.12 16.27 6.04
C VAL A 27 -3.70 15.61 4.74
N ALA A 28 -2.41 15.28 4.64
CA ALA A 28 -1.91 14.49 3.53
C ALA A 28 -1.92 13.00 3.89
N LEU A 29 -2.57 12.21 3.06
CA LEU A 29 -2.61 10.75 3.20
C LEU A 29 -1.49 10.14 2.39
N HIS A 30 -0.57 9.52 3.08
CA HIS A 30 0.47 8.70 2.46
C HIS A 30 0.20 7.25 2.82
N TYR A 31 -0.01 6.43 1.82
CA TYR A 31 0.01 4.99 1.99
C TYR A 31 1.46 4.51 1.89
N ARG A 32 1.72 3.37 2.45
CA ARG A 32 3.05 2.78 2.43
C ARG A 32 3.46 2.40 1.00
N GLY A 33 4.57 2.95 0.53
CA GLY A 33 5.10 2.76 -0.82
C GLY A 33 4.71 3.86 -1.81
N ASP A 34 5.56 4.07 -2.79
CA ASP A 34 5.40 5.15 -3.79
C ASP A 34 4.31 4.88 -4.84
N HIS A 35 3.69 3.71 -4.79
CA HIS A 35 2.71 3.26 -5.78
C HIS A 35 1.27 3.56 -5.41
N ILE A 36 1.04 4.29 -4.32
CA ILE A 36 -0.26 4.42 -3.70
C ILE A 36 -0.77 5.85 -3.81
N LEU A 37 -2.10 5.92 -3.97
CA LEU A 37 -2.84 7.16 -4.06
C LEU A 37 -2.51 8.08 -2.87
N ARG A 38 -2.08 9.28 -3.17
CA ARG A 38 -1.92 10.35 -2.19
C ARG A 38 -3.17 11.22 -2.26
N GLY A 39 -3.89 11.29 -1.17
CA GLY A 39 -5.02 12.19 -1.00
C GLY A 39 -4.66 13.36 -0.10
N VAL A 40 -5.12 14.55 -0.42
CA VAL A 40 -5.02 15.71 0.45
C VAL A 40 -6.42 16.11 0.86
N ILE A 41 -6.65 16.21 2.17
CA ILE A 41 -7.92 16.63 2.73
C ILE A 41 -7.70 17.90 3.55
N TYR A 42 -8.54 18.88 3.31
CA TYR A 42 -8.56 20.10 4.12
C TYR A 42 -9.52 19.90 5.29
N VAL A 43 -9.01 20.07 6.49
CA VAL A 43 -9.80 19.96 7.72
C VAL A 43 -9.78 21.30 8.41
N ASP A 44 -10.96 21.91 8.57
CA ASP A 44 -11.12 23.14 9.32
C ASP A 44 -11.70 22.79 10.71
N MET A 45 -10.89 23.02 11.75
CA MET A 45 -11.23 22.76 13.15
C MET A 45 -11.36 24.09 13.94
N SER A 46 -11.47 25.21 13.26
CA SER A 46 -11.50 26.55 13.92
C SER A 46 -12.74 26.80 14.76
N TYR A 47 -13.82 26.05 14.58
CA TYR A 47 -15.10 26.23 15.28
C TYR A 47 -15.31 25.29 16.48
N GLY A 48 -14.33 24.52 16.87
CA GLY A 48 -14.42 23.55 17.95
C GLY A 48 -15.31 22.34 17.61
N GLY A 49 -15.27 21.32 18.43
CA GLY A 49 -15.97 20.06 18.20
C GLY A 49 -15.18 19.07 17.34
N GLY A 50 -15.35 17.78 17.60
CA GLY A 50 -14.71 16.72 16.85
C GLY A 50 -15.37 16.52 15.48
N GLN A 51 -14.58 16.43 14.43
CA GLN A 51 -15.02 15.92 13.14
C GLN A 51 -14.62 14.47 12.98
N ASN A 52 -15.57 13.62 12.60
CA ASN A 52 -15.28 12.26 12.18
C ASN A 52 -15.04 12.26 10.67
N LEU A 53 -13.79 12.09 10.28
CA LEU A 53 -13.42 11.87 8.89
C LEU A 53 -13.34 10.37 8.63
N THR A 54 -14.23 9.89 7.80
CA THR A 54 -14.09 8.54 7.26
C THR A 54 -13.28 8.64 5.98
N LEU A 55 -12.09 8.06 6.03
CA LEU A 55 -11.21 7.99 4.87
C LEU A 55 -11.44 6.64 4.21
N GLU A 56 -12.12 6.65 3.09
CA GLU A 56 -12.20 5.48 2.22
C GLU A 56 -11.01 5.55 1.26
N PRO A 57 -10.10 4.58 1.34
CA PRO A 57 -9.00 4.54 0.39
C PRO A 57 -9.56 4.31 -1.01
N ASN A 58 -9.32 5.22 -1.92
CA ASN A 58 -9.69 5.08 -3.33
C ASN A 58 -8.68 4.17 -4.05
N CYS A 59 -8.53 2.94 -3.56
CA CYS A 59 -7.56 1.97 -4.04
C CYS A 59 -8.15 0.55 -4.03
N GLY A 60 -7.45 -0.34 -4.68
CA GLY A 60 -7.58 -1.78 -4.52
C GLY A 60 -6.41 -2.35 -3.74
N ALA A 61 -6.23 -3.65 -3.75
CA ALA A 61 -5.13 -4.32 -3.08
C ALA A 61 -4.58 -5.48 -3.91
N LEU A 62 -3.29 -5.73 -3.77
CA LEU A 62 -2.61 -6.93 -4.21
C LEU A 62 -2.16 -7.73 -2.98
N ARG A 63 -2.60 -8.97 -2.87
CA ARG A 63 -2.11 -9.90 -1.86
C ARG A 63 -1.14 -10.86 -2.51
N ILE A 64 0.09 -10.85 -2.06
CA ILE A 64 1.11 -11.83 -2.43
C ILE A 64 1.07 -12.94 -1.40
N ARG A 65 0.72 -14.14 -1.83
CA ARG A 65 0.75 -15.35 -1.01
C ARG A 65 1.95 -16.19 -1.40
N ASN A 66 2.83 -16.45 -0.48
CA ASN A 66 3.94 -17.35 -0.71
C ASN A 66 3.51 -18.81 -0.47
N SER A 67 3.15 -19.50 -1.53
CA SER A 67 2.78 -20.93 -1.50
C SER A 67 3.96 -21.85 -1.84
N SER A 68 5.17 -21.30 -1.98
CA SER A 68 6.39 -22.05 -2.25
C SER A 68 7.04 -22.55 -0.96
N ASN A 69 8.04 -23.39 -1.09
CA ASN A 69 8.90 -23.81 0.02
C ASN A 69 10.12 -22.91 0.27
N ARG A 70 10.14 -21.72 -0.39
CA ARG A 70 11.21 -20.73 -0.29
C ARG A 70 10.69 -19.45 0.32
N SER A 71 11.56 -18.66 0.96
CA SER A 71 11.18 -17.31 1.33
C SER A 71 11.32 -16.36 0.12
N ILE A 72 10.43 -15.37 0.06
CA ILE A 72 10.53 -14.25 -0.87
C ILE A 72 11.30 -13.14 -0.15
N ARG A 73 12.42 -12.71 -0.72
CA ARG A 73 13.24 -11.64 -0.15
C ARG A 73 12.86 -10.25 -0.65
N GLY A 74 12.24 -10.17 -1.81
CA GLY A 74 11.83 -8.91 -2.40
C GLY A 74 10.67 -9.05 -3.36
N ALA A 75 9.87 -8.02 -3.45
CA ALA A 75 8.84 -7.84 -4.45
C ALA A 75 8.86 -6.40 -4.94
N TYR A 76 8.74 -6.21 -6.24
CA TYR A 76 8.88 -4.92 -6.90
C TYR A 76 7.74 -4.74 -7.88
N LEU A 77 7.15 -3.56 -7.90
CA LEU A 77 6.02 -3.22 -8.75
C LEU A 77 6.38 -2.14 -9.77
N THR A 78 5.77 -2.25 -10.92
CA THR A 78 5.71 -1.18 -11.91
C THR A 78 4.34 -1.20 -12.58
N ARG A 79 3.90 -0.09 -13.13
CA ARG A 79 2.72 -0.08 -13.99
C ARG A 79 3.02 -0.85 -15.26
N SER A 80 2.07 -1.63 -15.74
CA SER A 80 2.24 -2.41 -16.97
C SER A 80 2.62 -1.50 -18.14
N GLY A 81 3.67 -1.89 -18.87
CA GLY A 81 4.23 -1.10 -19.97
C GLY A 81 5.29 -0.07 -19.55
N SER A 82 5.53 0.11 -18.25
CA SER A 82 6.64 0.90 -17.74
C SER A 82 7.79 -0.02 -17.32
N ASN A 83 9.03 0.39 -17.56
CA ASN A 83 10.22 -0.31 -17.08
C ASN A 83 10.82 0.32 -15.82
N GLN A 84 10.06 1.19 -15.17
CA GLN A 84 10.50 1.88 -13.97
C GLN A 84 10.06 1.10 -12.73
N TRP A 85 10.86 0.13 -12.34
CA TRP A 85 10.64 -0.67 -11.13
C TRP A 85 10.87 0.17 -9.88
N GLY A 86 9.92 0.14 -8.96
CA GLY A 86 10.05 0.76 -7.64
C GLY A 86 10.96 -0.03 -6.69
N GLY A 87 11.05 0.41 -5.46
CA GLY A 87 11.76 -0.29 -4.40
C GLY A 87 11.04 -1.56 -3.93
N ASN A 88 11.70 -2.31 -3.04
CA ASN A 88 11.08 -3.48 -2.42
C ASN A 88 9.85 -3.07 -1.60
N ILE A 89 8.71 -3.68 -1.90
CA ILE A 89 7.43 -3.38 -1.26
C ILE A 89 7.17 -4.24 -0.02
N LEU A 90 7.97 -5.29 0.22
CA LEU A 90 7.81 -6.16 1.37
C LEU A 90 8.44 -5.58 2.63
N ASP A 91 7.84 -5.89 3.76
CA ASP A 91 8.30 -5.57 5.12
C ASP A 91 9.23 -6.65 5.68
N GLY A 92 10.28 -6.95 4.98
CA GLY A 92 11.15 -8.07 5.28
C GLY A 92 10.86 -9.27 4.37
N HIS A 93 11.41 -10.42 4.73
CA HIS A 93 11.20 -11.63 3.93
C HIS A 93 9.82 -12.22 4.16
N LEU A 94 9.11 -12.52 3.08
CA LEU A 94 7.84 -13.22 3.16
C LEU A 94 8.08 -14.73 3.21
N GLN A 95 7.84 -15.31 4.38
CA GLN A 95 8.10 -16.72 4.63
C GLN A 95 7.11 -17.63 3.88
N SER A 96 7.51 -18.88 3.67
CA SER A 96 6.62 -19.92 3.12
C SER A 96 5.31 -19.99 3.91
N GLY A 97 4.18 -20.07 3.21
CA GLY A 97 2.85 -20.15 3.80
C GLY A 97 2.27 -18.83 4.31
N THR A 98 3.01 -17.72 4.21
CA THR A 98 2.53 -16.41 4.66
C THR A 98 2.09 -15.52 3.48
N SER A 99 1.38 -14.44 3.80
CA SER A 99 0.89 -13.47 2.83
C SER A 99 1.16 -12.04 3.28
N GLU A 100 1.35 -11.15 2.32
CA GLU A 100 1.37 -9.71 2.55
C GLU A 100 0.43 -9.02 1.57
N THR A 101 -0.34 -8.06 2.07
CA THR A 101 -1.31 -7.30 1.27
C THR A 101 -0.83 -5.87 1.11
N ILE A 102 -0.83 -5.39 -0.12
CA ILE A 102 -0.34 -4.08 -0.51
C ILE A 102 -1.49 -3.34 -1.18
N SER A 103 -1.78 -2.13 -0.71
CA SER A 103 -2.77 -1.27 -1.34
C SER A 103 -2.17 -0.59 -2.56
N LEU A 104 -2.90 -0.60 -3.67
CA LEU A 104 -2.47 -0.06 -4.96
C LEU A 104 -3.58 0.75 -5.62
N ASN A 105 -3.19 1.72 -6.43
CA ASN A 105 -4.13 2.37 -7.32
C ASN A 105 -4.75 1.35 -8.29
N PRO A 106 -6.05 1.48 -8.62
CA PRO A 106 -6.67 0.65 -9.65
C PRO A 106 -5.95 0.84 -10.99
N ASP A 107 -5.29 -0.19 -11.45
CA ASP A 107 -4.51 -0.19 -12.70
C ASP A 107 -4.09 -1.62 -13.06
N LEU A 108 -3.35 -1.73 -14.17
CA LEU A 108 -2.59 -2.93 -14.53
C LEU A 108 -1.17 -2.80 -14.00
N TRP A 109 -0.74 -3.80 -13.26
CA TRP A 109 0.57 -3.84 -12.61
C TRP A 109 1.39 -5.02 -13.09
N ASP A 110 2.68 -4.80 -13.21
CA ASP A 110 3.66 -5.87 -13.35
C ASP A 110 4.39 -6.06 -12.02
N LEU A 111 4.60 -7.28 -11.64
CA LEU A 111 5.25 -7.68 -10.40
C LEU A 111 6.50 -8.51 -10.69
N LYS A 112 7.58 -8.15 -10.04
CA LYS A 112 8.82 -8.93 -10.02
C LYS A 112 9.05 -9.44 -8.60
N ILE A 113 9.18 -10.75 -8.45
CA ILE A 113 9.47 -11.41 -7.18
C ILE A 113 10.90 -11.91 -7.19
N GLU A 114 11.62 -11.70 -6.11
CA GLU A 114 12.96 -12.23 -5.86
C GLU A 114 12.92 -13.24 -4.71
N ASP A 115 13.35 -14.48 -4.96
CA ASP A 115 13.41 -15.49 -3.94
C ASP A 115 14.72 -15.43 -3.11
N GLN A 116 14.83 -16.27 -2.09
CA GLN A 116 16.01 -16.36 -1.21
C GLN A 116 17.30 -16.73 -1.93
N HIS A 117 17.20 -17.32 -3.13
CA HIS A 117 18.35 -17.72 -3.97
C HIS A 117 18.67 -16.71 -5.07
N TYR A 118 18.08 -15.49 -4.98
CA TYR A 118 18.25 -14.41 -5.96
C TYR A 118 17.69 -14.70 -7.35
N ASN A 119 16.75 -15.64 -7.48
CA ASN A 119 16.03 -15.85 -8.71
C ASN A 119 14.88 -14.85 -8.82
N PHE A 120 14.66 -14.34 -10.04
CA PHE A 120 13.59 -13.41 -10.34
C PHE A 120 12.46 -14.09 -11.12
N TYR A 121 11.23 -13.75 -10.74
CA TYR A 121 10.01 -14.23 -11.37
C TYR A 121 9.15 -13.03 -11.72
N TYR A 122 8.63 -13.00 -12.94
CA TYR A 122 7.89 -11.87 -13.49
C TYR A 122 6.44 -12.25 -13.73
N TYR A 123 5.54 -11.38 -13.29
CA TYR A 123 4.10 -11.49 -13.50
C TYR A 123 3.61 -10.19 -14.13
N SER A 124 2.95 -10.26 -15.28
CA SER A 124 2.52 -9.09 -16.03
C SER A 124 1.00 -8.98 -16.08
N GLY A 125 0.50 -7.75 -16.19
CA GLY A 125 -0.91 -7.49 -16.41
C GLY A 125 -1.81 -7.86 -15.24
N LEU A 126 -1.32 -7.72 -14.01
CA LEU A 126 -2.12 -7.93 -12.81
C LEU A 126 -3.11 -6.78 -12.65
N LYS A 127 -4.37 -7.04 -12.92
CA LYS A 127 -5.41 -6.03 -12.78
C LYS A 127 -5.80 -5.88 -11.32
N VAL A 128 -5.67 -4.68 -10.79
CA VAL A 128 -6.15 -4.28 -9.48
C VAL A 128 -7.36 -3.37 -9.67
N ASN A 129 -8.49 -3.75 -9.13
CA ASN A 129 -9.73 -2.97 -9.20
C ASN A 129 -9.98 -2.25 -7.88
N LEU A 130 -10.75 -1.16 -7.95
CA LEU A 130 -11.20 -0.42 -6.78
C LEU A 130 -11.95 -1.34 -5.82
N ASP A 131 -11.65 -1.22 -4.52
CA ASP A 131 -12.27 -1.98 -3.43
C ASP A 131 -12.17 -3.51 -3.55
N GLN A 132 -11.26 -4.00 -4.37
CA GLN A 132 -11.03 -5.44 -4.56
C GLN A 132 -9.59 -5.81 -4.22
N THR A 133 -9.43 -7.04 -3.76
CA THR A 133 -8.11 -7.65 -3.54
C THR A 133 -7.80 -8.66 -4.64
N ARG A 134 -6.74 -8.40 -5.38
CA ARG A 134 -6.16 -9.38 -6.30
C ARG A 134 -5.19 -10.27 -5.54
N VAL A 135 -5.39 -11.57 -5.59
CA VAL A 135 -4.48 -12.54 -4.97
C VAL A 135 -3.54 -13.12 -6.02
N LEU A 136 -2.25 -13.06 -5.75
CA LEU A 136 -1.21 -13.77 -6.49
C LEU A 136 -0.61 -14.84 -5.59
N SER A 137 -0.68 -16.10 -5.99
CA SER A 137 0.01 -17.20 -5.31
C SER A 137 1.36 -17.46 -5.98
N PHE A 138 2.43 -17.23 -5.24
CA PHE A 138 3.78 -17.53 -5.68
C PHE A 138 4.09 -19.00 -5.40
N ASN A 139 4.25 -19.77 -6.44
CA ASN A 139 4.60 -21.20 -6.38
C ASN A 139 5.31 -21.60 -7.67
N PRO A 140 6.56 -21.18 -7.82
CA PRO A 140 7.35 -21.44 -9.02
C PRO A 140 7.80 -22.89 -9.17
#